data_b34877db68f558b16d050cf862ecc67f
#
_entry.id   b34877db68f558b16d050cf862ecc67f
#
_cell.length_a   1.000
_cell.length_b   1.000
_cell.length_c   1.000
_cell.angle_alpha   90.00
_cell.angle_beta   90.00
_cell.angle_gamma   90.00
#
_symmetry.space_group_name_H-M   'P 1'
#
loop_
_entity.id
_entity.type
_entity.pdbx_description
1 polymer ?
#
loop_
_entity_poly.entity_id
_entity_poly.type
_entity_poly.pdbx_seq_one_letter_code
_entity_poly.pdbx_strand_id
1 'polypeptide(L)'
;YSNMAREIYQEYTDLVEPYGMDECFLDVTASQVLYGSGKEIADQIRCRMKNELGLTVSIGISFNKIFAKLGSDMKKPDAITSIEESEWKQKVWPLRVSELLFCGRSTTKKLEQVGIYTIGDLAEMDHDYVNQLLGKNGLMLWSYANGLDDSPVMEKDFVSPMKSVGHGITCTADLKTEEEVWKVILELCQDIGHRLRIHGLKAQGVQIAIRSQELFTRQYQGQLS
;
A
#
# COMPACT_ATOMS: atom_id res chain seq x y z
N TYR A 1 -2.68 -10.26 -16.10
CA TYR A 1 -1.56 -10.78 -15.31
C TYR A 1 -1.85 -10.75 -13.80
N SER A 2 -2.34 -9.64 -13.22
CA SER A 2 -2.65 -9.55 -11.78
C SER A 2 -3.60 -10.65 -11.30
N ASN A 3 -4.67 -10.95 -12.04
CA ASN A 3 -5.59 -12.04 -11.69
C ASN A 3 -4.92 -13.42 -11.81
N MET A 4 -4.15 -13.66 -12.87
CA MET A 4 -3.40 -14.92 -13.06
C MET A 4 -2.39 -15.15 -11.92
N ALA A 5 -1.70 -14.10 -11.48
CA ALA A 5 -0.82 -14.19 -10.31
C ALA A 5 -1.58 -14.57 -9.03
N ARG A 6 -2.75 -13.97 -8.80
CA ARG A 6 -3.60 -14.31 -7.66
C ARG A 6 -4.11 -15.75 -7.71
N GLU A 7 -4.45 -16.27 -8.88
CA GLU A 7 -4.81 -17.69 -9.06
C GLU A 7 -3.68 -18.62 -8.57
N ILE A 8 -2.42 -18.31 -8.91
CA ILE A 8 -1.26 -19.06 -8.40
C ILE A 8 -1.17 -18.97 -6.88
N TYR A 9 -1.33 -17.77 -6.29
CA TYR A 9 -1.25 -17.59 -4.84
C TYR A 9 -2.33 -18.34 -4.09
N GLN A 10 -3.56 -18.37 -4.61
CA GLN A 10 -4.72 -19.04 -4.02
C GLN A 10 -4.61 -20.57 -3.99
N GLU A 11 -3.72 -21.16 -4.75
CA GLU A 11 -3.43 -22.60 -4.66
C GLU A 11 -2.68 -22.95 -3.36
N TYR A 12 -1.97 -21.98 -2.77
CA TYR A 12 -1.21 -22.18 -1.54
C TYR A 12 -2.00 -21.81 -0.27
N THR A 13 -2.89 -20.85 -0.33
CA THR A 13 -3.67 -20.40 0.82
C THR A 13 -4.92 -19.63 0.39
N ASP A 14 -5.98 -19.70 1.20
CA ASP A 14 -7.17 -18.85 1.04
C ASP A 14 -6.98 -17.43 1.60
N LEU A 15 -5.93 -17.23 2.40
CA LEU A 15 -5.59 -15.92 2.99
C LEU A 15 -4.69 -15.15 2.01
N VAL A 16 -5.30 -14.52 1.02
CA VAL A 16 -4.63 -13.74 -0.03
C VAL A 16 -5.24 -12.35 -0.08
N GLU A 17 -4.51 -11.38 0.45
CA GLU A 17 -4.94 -9.98 0.51
C GLU A 17 -4.22 -9.16 -0.57
N PRO A 18 -4.94 -8.63 -1.57
CA PRO A 18 -4.36 -7.74 -2.56
C PRO A 18 -3.88 -6.43 -1.93
N TYR A 19 -2.66 -6.02 -2.30
CA TYR A 19 -2.10 -4.73 -1.94
C TYR A 19 -1.73 -3.97 -3.23
N GLY A 20 -2.66 -3.15 -3.71
CA GLY A 20 -2.55 -2.54 -5.03
C GLY A 20 -2.88 -3.50 -6.19
N MET A 21 -2.29 -3.25 -7.37
CA MET A 21 -2.55 -4.03 -8.58
C MET A 21 -1.62 -5.22 -8.77
N ASP A 22 -0.42 -5.19 -8.21
CA ASP A 22 0.68 -6.09 -8.49
C ASP A 22 1.29 -6.73 -7.23
N GLU A 23 0.81 -6.39 -6.06
CA GLU A 23 1.29 -6.92 -4.79
C GLU A 23 0.17 -7.64 -4.04
N CYS A 24 0.57 -8.66 -3.25
CA CYS A 24 -0.33 -9.39 -2.36
C CYS A 24 0.38 -9.78 -1.08
N PHE A 25 -0.36 -9.78 0.03
CA PHE A 25 0.04 -10.49 1.24
C PHE A 25 -0.58 -11.88 1.24
N LEU A 26 0.19 -12.86 1.67
CA LEU A 26 -0.24 -14.24 1.85
C LEU A 26 0.07 -14.69 3.27
N ASP A 27 -0.91 -15.24 3.98
CA ASP A 27 -0.63 -16.00 5.19
C ASP A 27 -0.59 -17.49 4.84
N VAL A 28 0.62 -18.05 4.90
CA VAL A 28 0.89 -19.46 4.58
C VAL A 28 1.16 -20.29 5.83
N THR A 29 0.88 -19.77 7.03
CA THR A 29 1.16 -20.44 8.29
C THR A 29 0.53 -21.83 8.36
N ALA A 30 -0.76 -21.92 8.03
CA ALA A 30 -1.48 -23.21 8.02
C ALA A 30 -1.07 -24.13 6.84
N SER A 31 -0.55 -23.55 5.78
CA SER A 31 -0.20 -24.27 4.53
C SER A 31 1.15 -24.96 4.59
N GLN A 32 1.97 -24.66 5.60
CA GLN A 32 3.32 -25.21 5.75
C GLN A 32 3.32 -26.74 5.89
N VAL A 33 2.26 -27.31 6.43
CA VAL A 33 2.12 -28.79 6.54
C VAL A 33 2.04 -29.45 5.17
N LEU A 34 1.49 -28.76 4.16
CA LEU A 34 1.27 -29.30 2.82
C LEU A 34 2.40 -28.95 1.85
N TYR A 35 2.93 -27.72 1.94
CA TYR A 35 3.82 -27.17 0.93
C TYR A 35 5.25 -26.90 1.43
N GLY A 36 5.52 -27.16 2.71
CA GLY A 36 6.82 -26.89 3.33
C GLY A 36 6.90 -25.52 3.99
N SER A 37 8.11 -25.14 4.37
CA SER A 37 8.39 -23.85 5.04
C SER A 37 7.98 -22.66 4.20
N GLY A 38 7.77 -21.49 4.82
CA GLY A 38 7.49 -20.26 4.11
C GLY A 38 8.52 -19.93 3.02
N LYS A 39 9.78 -20.33 3.20
CA LYS A 39 10.84 -20.15 2.18
C LYS A 39 10.65 -21.09 0.99
N GLU A 40 10.28 -22.34 1.24
CA GLU A 40 9.99 -23.31 0.16
C GLU A 40 8.74 -22.89 -0.63
N ILE A 41 7.69 -22.44 0.05
CA ILE A 41 6.49 -21.89 -0.59
C ILE A 41 6.85 -20.67 -1.45
N ALA A 42 7.63 -19.73 -0.91
CA ALA A 42 8.05 -18.56 -1.65
C ALA A 42 8.88 -18.90 -2.90
N ASP A 43 9.76 -19.88 -2.82
CA ASP A 43 10.54 -20.32 -3.99
C ASP A 43 9.67 -21.02 -5.04
N GLN A 44 8.71 -21.84 -4.61
CA GLN A 44 7.73 -22.44 -5.52
C GLN A 44 6.92 -21.37 -6.26
N ILE A 45 6.37 -20.38 -5.53
CA ILE A 45 5.61 -19.27 -6.11
C ILE A 45 6.49 -18.50 -7.10
N ARG A 46 7.72 -18.13 -6.71
CA ARG A 46 8.66 -17.40 -7.56
C ARG A 46 8.97 -18.16 -8.86
N CYS A 47 9.22 -19.47 -8.77
CA CYS A 47 9.46 -20.33 -9.93
C CYS A 47 8.24 -20.41 -10.84
N ARG A 48 7.04 -20.57 -10.28
CA ARG A 48 5.79 -20.66 -11.04
C ARG A 48 5.48 -19.34 -11.75
N MET A 49 5.62 -18.21 -11.07
CA MET A 49 5.44 -16.88 -11.67
C MET A 49 6.33 -16.70 -12.91
N LYS A 50 7.59 -17.16 -12.81
CA LYS A 50 8.54 -17.06 -13.91
C LYS A 50 8.22 -18.01 -15.05
N ASN A 51 7.87 -19.26 -14.75
CA ASN A 51 7.68 -20.30 -15.76
C ASN A 51 6.29 -20.22 -16.43
N GLU A 52 5.24 -19.89 -15.67
CA GLU A 52 3.86 -19.88 -16.17
C GLU A 52 3.46 -18.52 -16.73
N LEU A 53 3.94 -17.42 -16.12
CA LEU A 53 3.53 -16.06 -16.52
C LEU A 53 4.65 -15.25 -17.18
N GLY A 54 5.89 -15.72 -17.16
CA GLY A 54 7.05 -14.96 -17.64
C GLY A 54 7.38 -13.71 -16.80
N LEU A 55 6.91 -13.67 -15.54
CA LEU A 55 7.09 -12.55 -14.61
C LEU A 55 8.08 -12.92 -13.52
N THR A 56 8.89 -11.95 -13.10
CA THR A 56 9.71 -12.07 -11.88
C THR A 56 9.01 -11.39 -10.70
N VAL A 57 9.12 -12.00 -9.53
CA VAL A 57 8.60 -11.45 -8.27
C VAL A 57 9.67 -11.44 -7.20
N SER A 58 9.64 -10.42 -6.34
CA SER A 58 10.46 -10.38 -5.13
C SER A 58 9.55 -10.61 -3.92
N ILE A 59 9.93 -11.56 -3.07
CA ILE A 59 9.08 -12.04 -1.98
C ILE A 59 9.78 -11.78 -0.65
N GLY A 60 9.07 -11.09 0.26
CA GLY A 60 9.47 -10.94 1.64
C GLY A 60 8.74 -11.95 2.52
N ILE A 61 9.46 -12.60 3.42
CA ILE A 61 8.94 -13.54 4.39
C ILE A 61 9.18 -12.98 5.78
N SER A 62 8.13 -12.88 6.58
CA SER A 62 8.25 -12.41 7.95
C SER A 62 7.05 -12.85 8.80
N PHE A 63 7.07 -12.50 10.08
CA PHE A 63 6.02 -12.79 11.05
C PHE A 63 4.89 -11.74 11.08
N ASN A 64 5.03 -10.63 10.31
CA ASN A 64 3.97 -9.64 10.11
C ASN A 64 4.02 -9.05 8.68
N LYS A 65 2.94 -8.38 8.29
CA LYS A 65 2.80 -7.80 6.94
C LYS A 65 3.81 -6.69 6.66
N ILE A 66 4.13 -5.87 7.66
CA ILE A 66 5.01 -4.71 7.51
C ILE A 66 6.43 -5.16 7.15
N PHE A 67 6.95 -6.15 7.87
CA PHE A 67 8.29 -6.65 7.60
C PHE A 67 8.32 -7.60 6.39
N ALA A 68 7.24 -8.31 6.08
CA ALA A 68 7.16 -9.03 4.82
C ALA A 68 7.24 -8.07 3.62
N LYS A 69 6.48 -6.96 3.65
CA LYS A 69 6.56 -5.93 2.60
C LYS A 69 7.95 -5.31 2.51
N LEU A 70 8.53 -4.93 3.65
CA LEU A 70 9.90 -4.39 3.71
C LEU A 70 10.91 -5.38 3.10
N GLY A 71 10.83 -6.66 3.47
CA GLY A 71 11.69 -7.72 2.93
C GLY A 71 11.60 -7.86 1.42
N SER A 72 10.39 -7.71 0.84
CA SER A 72 10.19 -7.77 -0.60
C SER A 72 10.87 -6.61 -1.36
N ASP A 73 11.05 -5.48 -0.69
CA ASP A 73 11.70 -4.29 -1.26
C ASP A 73 13.23 -4.28 -1.09
N MET A 74 13.79 -4.99 -0.10
CA MET A 74 15.23 -4.99 0.20
C MET A 74 16.09 -5.53 -0.94
N LYS A 75 15.57 -6.52 -1.69
CA LYS A 75 16.28 -7.13 -2.83
C LYS A 75 15.34 -7.28 -4.01
N LYS A 76 15.70 -6.65 -5.12
CA LYS A 76 14.98 -6.72 -6.40
C LYS A 76 15.99 -6.78 -7.54
N PRO A 77 15.69 -7.43 -8.68
CA PRO A 77 14.51 -8.27 -8.94
C PRO A 77 14.72 -9.74 -8.53
N ASP A 78 13.64 -10.55 -8.62
CA ASP A 78 13.65 -12.03 -8.58
C ASP A 78 14.36 -12.59 -7.33
N ALA A 79 14.01 -12.08 -6.15
CA ALA A 79 14.67 -12.41 -4.89
C ALA A 79 13.69 -12.84 -3.80
N ILE A 80 14.21 -13.60 -2.82
CA ILE A 80 13.51 -13.94 -1.58
C ILE A 80 14.32 -13.38 -0.42
N THR A 81 13.66 -12.62 0.46
CA THR A 81 14.25 -12.05 1.68
C THR A 81 13.45 -12.50 2.89
N SER A 82 14.09 -13.16 3.85
CA SER A 82 13.47 -13.54 5.14
C SER A 82 13.90 -12.56 6.23
N ILE A 83 12.93 -12.15 7.04
CA ILE A 83 13.13 -11.36 8.27
C ILE A 83 12.50 -12.15 9.40
N GLU A 84 13.34 -12.94 10.08
CA GLU A 84 12.93 -13.82 11.18
C GLU A 84 12.75 -13.02 12.48
N GLU A 85 11.88 -13.51 13.35
CA GLU A 85 11.60 -12.87 14.65
C GLU A 85 12.84 -12.76 15.55
N SER A 86 13.79 -13.69 15.42
CA SER A 86 15.03 -13.69 16.20
C SER A 86 16.06 -12.63 15.78
N GLU A 87 15.98 -12.11 14.54
CA GLU A 87 17.01 -11.26 13.96
C GLU A 87 16.49 -9.94 13.36
N TRP A 88 15.17 -9.69 13.45
CA TRP A 88 14.54 -8.57 12.75
C TRP A 88 15.16 -7.21 13.11
N LYS A 89 15.50 -6.99 14.39
CA LYS A 89 16.13 -5.73 14.81
C LYS A 89 17.44 -5.48 14.08
N GLN A 90 18.26 -6.52 13.93
CA GLN A 90 19.55 -6.40 13.25
C GLN A 90 19.40 -6.10 11.76
N LYS A 91 18.33 -6.60 11.14
CA LYS A 91 18.04 -6.39 9.71
C LYS A 91 17.27 -5.11 9.42
N VAL A 92 16.31 -4.76 10.29
CA VAL A 92 15.34 -3.69 10.04
C VAL A 92 15.79 -2.35 10.61
N TRP A 93 16.27 -2.32 11.85
CA TRP A 93 16.62 -1.07 12.53
C TRP A 93 17.71 -0.23 11.82
N PRO A 94 18.73 -0.82 11.16
CA PRO A 94 19.71 -0.03 10.41
C PRO A 94 19.18 0.62 9.13
N LEU A 95 18.01 0.21 8.64
CA LEU A 95 17.42 0.76 7.42
C LEU A 95 16.95 2.19 7.62
N ARG A 96 16.91 2.95 6.54
CA ARG A 96 16.40 4.32 6.58
C ARG A 96 14.91 4.31 6.96
N VAL A 97 14.50 5.28 7.75
CA VAL A 97 13.10 5.42 8.16
C VAL A 97 12.13 5.57 6.98
N SER A 98 12.62 6.10 5.85
CA SER A 98 11.86 6.21 4.60
C SER A 98 11.51 4.87 3.95
N GLU A 99 12.15 3.78 4.33
CA GLU A 99 11.87 2.44 3.82
C GLU A 99 10.70 1.78 4.55
N LEU A 100 10.33 2.32 5.71
CA LEU A 100 9.18 1.82 6.46
C LEU A 100 7.88 2.14 5.72
N LEU A 101 7.02 1.15 5.60
CA LEU A 101 5.71 1.29 4.95
C LEU A 101 4.93 2.46 5.56
N PHE A 102 4.31 3.28 4.71
CA PHE A 102 3.61 4.53 5.05
C PHE A 102 4.48 5.69 5.53
N CYS A 103 5.80 5.55 5.58
CA CYS A 103 6.72 6.66 5.84
C CYS A 103 7.06 7.40 4.53
N GLY A 104 6.14 8.21 4.04
CA GLY A 104 6.33 8.99 2.81
C GLY A 104 7.26 10.19 2.98
N ARG A 105 7.61 10.86 1.88
CA ARG A 105 8.59 11.97 1.82
C ARG A 105 8.37 13.07 2.86
N SER A 106 7.12 13.48 3.09
CA SER A 106 6.80 14.53 4.07
C SER A 106 7.10 14.09 5.50
N THR A 107 6.74 12.85 5.84
CA THR A 107 6.99 12.25 7.15
C THR A 107 8.50 12.06 7.36
N THR A 108 9.20 11.48 6.39
CA THR A 108 10.66 11.33 6.42
C THR A 108 11.35 12.65 6.71
N LYS A 109 11.00 13.73 5.97
CA LYS A 109 11.59 15.04 6.17
C LYS A 109 11.37 15.58 7.59
N LYS A 110 10.19 15.39 8.18
CA LYS A 110 9.92 15.80 9.57
C LYS A 110 10.73 15.02 10.58
N LEU A 111 10.88 13.71 10.38
CA LEU A 111 11.69 12.84 11.24
C LEU A 111 13.18 13.21 11.15
N GLU A 112 13.72 13.40 9.95
CA GLU A 112 15.11 13.81 9.74
C GLU A 112 15.44 15.18 10.37
N GLN A 113 14.47 16.13 10.39
CA GLN A 113 14.65 17.42 11.05
C GLN A 113 14.86 17.33 12.57
N VAL A 114 14.43 16.24 13.19
CA VAL A 114 14.61 15.99 14.63
C VAL A 114 15.65 14.89 14.90
N GLY A 115 16.45 14.53 13.89
CA GLY A 115 17.56 13.60 14.03
C GLY A 115 17.19 12.11 13.94
N ILE A 116 15.99 11.77 13.48
CA ILE A 116 15.54 10.39 13.27
C ILE A 116 15.77 10.01 11.81
N TYR A 117 16.77 9.17 11.56
CA TYR A 117 17.19 8.77 10.21
C TYR A 117 16.89 7.31 9.90
N THR A 118 16.93 6.45 10.93
CA THR A 118 16.74 5.01 10.80
C THR A 118 15.43 4.55 11.43
N ILE A 119 15.02 3.33 11.07
CA ILE A 119 13.87 2.68 11.70
C ILE A 119 14.13 2.46 13.20
N GLY A 120 15.39 2.12 13.54
CA GLY A 120 15.82 1.97 14.94
C GLY A 120 15.72 3.28 15.72
N ASP A 121 16.17 4.41 15.15
CA ASP A 121 16.01 5.72 15.80
C ASP A 121 14.56 6.01 16.14
N LEU A 122 13.63 5.70 15.20
CA LEU A 122 12.21 5.88 15.43
C LEU A 122 11.67 4.93 16.51
N ALA A 123 12.11 3.68 16.50
CA ALA A 123 11.66 2.65 17.45
C ALA A 123 12.05 2.98 18.91
N GLU A 124 13.18 3.63 19.10
CA GLU A 124 13.72 4.02 20.42
C GLU A 124 13.19 5.37 20.93
N MET A 125 12.44 6.11 20.08
CA MET A 125 11.88 7.39 20.50
C MET A 125 10.76 7.22 21.52
N ASP A 126 10.61 8.25 22.36
CA ASP A 126 9.49 8.35 23.29
C ASP A 126 8.16 8.41 22.52
N HIS A 127 7.22 7.57 22.93
CA HIS A 127 5.90 7.42 22.31
C HIS A 127 5.11 8.75 22.28
N ASP A 128 5.13 9.53 23.38
CA ASP A 128 4.38 10.78 23.47
C ASP A 128 5.02 11.86 22.60
N TYR A 129 6.35 11.86 22.49
CA TYR A 129 7.05 12.76 21.58
C TYR A 129 6.70 12.47 20.12
N VAL A 130 6.68 11.20 19.71
CA VAL A 130 6.29 10.81 18.35
C VAL A 130 4.84 11.21 18.05
N ASN A 131 3.95 11.06 19.04
CA ASN A 131 2.56 11.50 18.92
C ASN A 131 2.44 13.02 18.73
N GLN A 132 3.20 13.80 19.48
CA GLN A 132 3.23 15.27 19.31
C GLN A 132 3.75 15.69 17.93
N LEU A 133 4.76 15.00 17.41
CA LEU A 133 5.42 15.33 16.14
C LEU A 133 4.56 14.97 14.92
N LEU A 134 3.91 13.81 14.92
CA LEU A 134 3.25 13.21 13.74
C LEU A 134 1.80 12.78 13.98
N GLY A 135 1.30 12.87 15.22
CA GLY A 135 -0.04 12.42 15.58
C GLY A 135 -0.21 10.91 15.43
N LYS A 136 -1.43 10.47 15.15
CA LYS A 136 -1.79 9.04 15.00
C LYS A 136 -0.92 8.29 13.98
N ASN A 137 -0.53 8.95 12.88
CA ASN A 137 0.35 8.33 11.89
C ASN A 137 1.75 8.07 12.46
N GLY A 138 2.24 8.93 13.34
CA GLY A 138 3.50 8.72 14.05
C GLY A 138 3.46 7.51 14.95
N LEU A 139 2.39 7.36 15.73
CA LEU A 139 2.20 6.19 16.61
C LEU A 139 2.13 4.88 15.84
N MET A 140 1.44 4.88 14.71
CA MET A 140 1.40 3.72 13.81
C MET A 140 2.81 3.37 13.30
N LEU A 141 3.57 4.35 12.83
CA LEU A 141 4.95 4.13 12.35
C LEU A 141 5.87 3.67 13.47
N TRP A 142 5.71 4.20 14.68
CA TRP A 142 6.45 3.76 15.86
C TRP A 142 6.15 2.29 16.21
N SER A 143 4.87 1.90 16.17
CA SER A 143 4.47 0.49 16.36
C SER A 143 5.11 -0.40 15.30
N TYR A 144 5.09 -0.01 14.04
CA TYR A 144 5.71 -0.76 12.94
C TYR A 144 7.24 -0.87 13.10
N ALA A 145 7.91 0.22 13.51
CA ALA A 145 9.34 0.21 13.78
C ALA A 145 9.73 -0.74 14.93
N ASN A 146 8.79 -1.01 15.82
CA ASN A 146 8.92 -1.98 16.91
C ASN A 146 8.40 -3.39 16.56
N GLY A 147 8.02 -3.64 15.32
CA GLY A 147 7.50 -4.93 14.86
C GLY A 147 6.10 -5.27 15.36
N LEU A 148 5.39 -4.29 15.89
CA LEU A 148 4.06 -4.43 16.46
C LEU A 148 2.99 -4.22 15.38
N ASP A 149 2.74 -5.27 14.60
CA ASP A 149 1.64 -5.33 13.64
C ASP A 149 1.03 -6.73 13.71
N ASP A 150 -0.21 -6.80 14.14
CA ASP A 150 -1.02 -8.01 14.28
C ASP A 150 -2.20 -8.04 13.29
N SER A 151 -2.17 -7.15 12.29
CA SER A 151 -3.21 -7.08 11.27
C SER A 151 -3.29 -8.38 10.48
N PRO A 152 -4.46 -9.07 10.46
CA PRO A 152 -4.60 -10.32 9.75
C PRO A 152 -4.50 -10.13 8.24
N VAL A 153 -4.05 -11.15 7.51
CA VAL A 153 -4.21 -11.22 6.07
C VAL A 153 -5.66 -11.58 5.77
N MET A 154 -6.32 -10.78 4.93
CA MET A 154 -7.72 -10.98 4.56
C MET A 154 -7.89 -12.20 3.66
N GLU A 155 -9.07 -12.82 3.73
CA GLU A 155 -9.46 -13.88 2.81
C GLU A 155 -9.56 -13.38 1.37
N LYS A 156 -9.30 -14.26 0.42
CA LYS A 156 -9.34 -13.97 -1.03
C LYS A 156 -10.64 -13.32 -1.52
N ASP A 157 -11.76 -13.63 -0.86
CA ASP A 157 -13.08 -13.13 -1.21
C ASP A 157 -13.48 -11.86 -0.43
N PHE A 158 -12.58 -11.35 0.41
CA PHE A 158 -12.82 -10.12 1.15
C PHE A 158 -12.91 -8.92 0.22
N VAL A 159 -14.07 -8.27 0.20
CA VAL A 159 -14.30 -7.05 -0.56
C VAL A 159 -14.34 -5.85 0.40
N SER A 160 -13.34 -4.99 0.32
CA SER A 160 -13.32 -3.76 1.11
C SER A 160 -14.48 -2.84 0.69
N PRO A 161 -15.27 -2.29 1.64
CA PRO A 161 -16.32 -1.34 1.31
C PRO A 161 -15.77 -0.15 0.52
N MET A 162 -16.44 0.19 -0.58
CA MET A 162 -16.05 1.32 -1.42
C MET A 162 -16.24 2.64 -0.65
N LYS A 163 -15.15 3.37 -0.40
CA LYS A 163 -15.16 4.63 0.36
C LYS A 163 -15.39 5.86 -0.52
N SER A 164 -14.95 5.80 -1.76
CA SER A 164 -15.09 6.91 -2.72
C SER A 164 -15.07 6.39 -4.16
N VAL A 165 -15.71 7.13 -5.05
CA VAL A 165 -15.64 6.95 -6.49
C VAL A 165 -15.08 8.23 -7.08
N GLY A 166 -13.97 8.15 -7.78
CA GLY A 166 -13.30 9.30 -8.37
C GLY A 166 -12.95 9.08 -9.83
N HIS A 167 -12.96 10.16 -10.60
CA HIS A 167 -12.44 10.20 -11.97
C HIS A 167 -11.69 11.53 -12.17
N GLY A 168 -10.60 11.47 -12.92
CA GLY A 168 -9.83 12.66 -13.29
C GLY A 168 -9.13 12.44 -14.62
N ILE A 169 -8.95 13.52 -15.38
CA ILE A 169 -8.21 13.51 -16.63
C ILE A 169 -7.15 14.60 -16.62
N THR A 170 -6.09 14.38 -17.38
CA THR A 170 -5.17 15.44 -17.78
C THR A 170 -5.60 15.88 -19.17
N CYS A 171 -6.02 17.13 -19.32
CA CYS A 171 -6.45 17.66 -20.61
C CYS A 171 -5.26 17.73 -21.58
N THR A 172 -5.54 17.53 -22.86
CA THR A 172 -4.52 17.59 -23.93
C THR A 172 -4.02 19.01 -24.18
N ALA A 173 -4.78 20.02 -23.78
CA ALA A 173 -4.42 21.44 -23.80
C ALA A 173 -4.96 22.13 -22.55
N ASP A 174 -4.37 23.29 -22.22
CA ASP A 174 -4.83 24.10 -21.09
C ASP A 174 -6.23 24.64 -21.34
N LEU A 175 -7.11 24.46 -20.35
CA LEU A 175 -8.45 25.07 -20.36
C LEU A 175 -8.34 26.52 -19.92
N LYS A 176 -8.89 27.45 -20.72
CA LYS A 176 -8.74 28.91 -20.51
C LYS A 176 -10.02 29.59 -20.09
N THR A 177 -11.16 28.94 -20.26
CA THR A 177 -12.47 29.52 -19.96
C THR A 177 -13.25 28.66 -18.98
N GLU A 178 -14.18 29.27 -18.24
CA GLU A 178 -15.08 28.56 -17.35
C GLU A 178 -15.93 27.53 -18.11
N GLU A 179 -16.33 27.84 -19.32
CA GLU A 179 -17.14 26.93 -20.14
C GLU A 179 -16.36 25.65 -20.51
N GLU A 180 -15.08 25.77 -20.87
CA GLU A 180 -14.22 24.61 -21.14
C GLU A 180 -14.05 23.74 -19.89
N VAL A 181 -13.79 24.36 -18.74
CA VAL A 181 -13.67 23.65 -17.45
C VAL A 181 -14.98 22.98 -17.08
N TRP A 182 -16.10 23.67 -17.27
CA TRP A 182 -17.43 23.12 -16.96
C TRP A 182 -17.78 21.89 -17.79
N LYS A 183 -17.46 21.89 -19.09
CA LYS A 183 -17.69 20.73 -19.98
C LYS A 183 -16.93 19.49 -19.47
N VAL A 184 -15.67 19.66 -19.08
CA VAL A 184 -14.86 18.57 -18.53
C VAL A 184 -15.42 18.06 -17.20
N ILE A 185 -15.76 18.98 -16.29
CA ILE A 185 -16.34 18.60 -14.99
C ILE A 185 -17.68 17.85 -15.18
N LEU A 186 -18.52 18.32 -16.09
CA LEU A 186 -19.80 17.66 -16.38
C LEU A 186 -19.62 16.23 -16.87
N GLU A 187 -18.68 15.98 -17.79
CA GLU A 187 -18.35 14.64 -18.27
C GLU A 187 -17.83 13.74 -17.15
N LEU A 188 -16.92 14.23 -16.32
CA LEU A 188 -16.41 13.48 -15.16
C LEU A 188 -17.54 13.17 -14.16
N CYS A 189 -18.44 14.11 -13.91
CA CYS A 189 -19.59 13.90 -13.02
C CYS A 189 -20.56 12.86 -13.57
N GLN A 190 -20.79 12.85 -14.89
CA GLN A 190 -21.67 11.84 -15.52
C GLN A 190 -21.07 10.42 -15.37
N ASP A 191 -19.77 10.25 -15.59
CA ASP A 191 -19.08 8.97 -15.39
C ASP A 191 -19.12 8.52 -13.91
N ILE A 192 -18.80 9.40 -12.98
CA ILE A 192 -18.89 9.10 -11.54
C ILE A 192 -20.31 8.71 -11.16
N GLY A 193 -21.32 9.46 -11.62
CA GLY A 193 -22.73 9.16 -11.38
C GLY A 193 -23.16 7.81 -11.98
N HIS A 194 -22.62 7.46 -13.15
CA HIS A 194 -22.85 6.15 -13.76
C HIS A 194 -22.27 5.02 -12.89
N ARG A 195 -21.01 5.14 -12.45
CA ARG A 195 -20.35 4.16 -11.58
C ARG A 195 -21.05 4.01 -10.23
N LEU A 196 -21.49 5.10 -9.61
CA LEU A 196 -22.26 5.03 -8.36
C LEU A 196 -23.56 4.23 -8.57
N ARG A 197 -24.28 4.45 -9.66
CA ARG A 197 -25.51 3.70 -9.97
C ARG A 197 -25.27 2.21 -10.21
N ILE A 198 -24.19 1.85 -10.93
CA ILE A 198 -23.82 0.44 -11.13
C ILE A 198 -23.59 -0.28 -9.80
N HIS A 199 -22.98 0.40 -8.85
CA HIS A 199 -22.69 -0.18 -7.52
C HIS A 199 -23.81 0.03 -6.50
N GLY A 200 -24.93 0.61 -6.88
CA GLY A 200 -26.04 0.90 -5.96
C GLY A 200 -25.70 1.89 -4.86
N LEU A 201 -24.70 2.77 -5.07
CA LEU A 201 -24.18 3.70 -4.09
C LEU A 201 -24.75 5.11 -4.25
N LYS A 202 -24.77 5.85 -3.13
CA LYS A 202 -25.08 7.28 -3.08
C LYS A 202 -23.91 8.05 -2.49
N ALA A 203 -23.59 9.20 -3.07
CA ALA A 203 -22.57 10.10 -2.52
C ALA A 203 -23.19 11.00 -1.44
N GLN A 204 -22.45 11.23 -0.36
CA GLN A 204 -22.78 12.21 0.70
C GLN A 204 -21.98 13.49 0.57
N GLY A 205 -20.91 13.45 -0.20
CA GLY A 205 -20.04 14.60 -0.44
C GLY A 205 -19.40 14.55 -1.82
N VAL A 206 -18.97 15.69 -2.30
CA VAL A 206 -18.25 15.83 -3.57
C VAL A 206 -16.95 16.59 -3.32
N GLN A 207 -15.90 16.16 -4.00
CA GLN A 207 -14.61 16.85 -4.02
C GLN A 207 -14.21 17.12 -5.47
N ILE A 208 -13.77 18.35 -5.72
CA ILE A 208 -13.21 18.77 -7.01
C ILE A 208 -11.74 19.14 -6.77
N ALA A 209 -10.85 18.59 -7.60
CA ALA A 209 -9.45 18.96 -7.62
C ALA A 209 -9.10 19.53 -9.01
N ILE A 210 -8.48 20.70 -9.03
CA ILE A 210 -8.02 21.36 -10.26
C ILE A 210 -6.52 21.57 -10.15
N ARG A 211 -5.79 21.17 -11.17
CA ARG A 211 -4.34 21.35 -11.28
C ARG A 211 -4.02 22.34 -12.41
N SER A 212 -3.26 23.38 -12.10
CA SER A 212 -2.76 24.33 -13.11
C SER A 212 -1.60 23.73 -13.91
N GLN A 213 -1.22 24.39 -15.02
CA GLN A 213 -0.03 24.07 -15.81
C GLN A 213 1.28 24.15 -15.02
N GLU A 214 1.32 24.97 -13.96
CA GLU A 214 2.46 25.06 -13.02
C GLU A 214 2.44 23.96 -11.95
N LEU A 215 1.55 22.98 -12.08
CA LEU A 215 1.35 21.85 -11.18
C LEU A 215 0.82 22.22 -9.77
N PHE A 216 0.31 23.44 -9.57
CA PHE A 216 -0.42 23.77 -8.36
C PHE A 216 -1.80 23.13 -8.36
N THR A 217 -2.11 22.40 -7.29
CA THR A 217 -3.41 21.76 -7.11
C THR A 217 -4.22 22.53 -6.06
N ARG A 218 -5.47 22.85 -6.39
CA ARG A 218 -6.49 23.33 -5.45
C ARG A 218 -7.60 22.30 -5.35
N GLN A 219 -8.10 22.12 -4.14
CA GLN A 219 -9.18 21.16 -3.85
C GLN A 219 -10.31 21.88 -3.14
N TYR A 220 -11.53 21.55 -3.52
CA TYR A 220 -12.76 22.03 -2.91
C TYR A 220 -13.63 20.85 -2.57
N GLN A 221 -14.19 20.84 -1.36
CA GLN A 221 -15.04 19.76 -0.88
C GLN A 221 -16.34 20.34 -0.31
N GLY A 222 -17.44 19.66 -0.58
CA GLY A 222 -18.76 20.01 -0.05
C GLY A 222 -19.58 18.78 0.28
N GLN A 223 -20.52 18.95 1.19
CA GLN A 223 -21.55 17.93 1.44
C GLN A 223 -22.68 18.09 0.43
N LEU A 224 -23.26 16.98 0.03
CA LEU A 224 -24.47 16.94 -0.77
C LEU A 224 -25.68 16.87 0.17
N SER A 225 -26.66 17.73 -0.06
CA SER A 225 -27.92 17.76 0.68
C SER A 225 -28.89 16.69 0.20
#